data_4abed66f8af05c13a537c3ca293bcc81
#
_entry.id   4abed66f8af05c13a537c3ca293bcc81
#
_cell.length_a   1.000
_cell.length_b   1.000
_cell.length_c   1.000
_cell.angle_alpha   90.00
_cell.angle_beta   90.00
_cell.angle_gamma   90.00
#
_symmetry.space_group_name_H-M   'P 1'
#
loop_
_entity.id
_entity.type
_entity.pdbx_description
1 polymer ?
#
loop_
_entity_poly.entity_id
_entity_poly.type
_entity_poly.pdbx_seq_one_letter_code
_entity_poly.pdbx_strand_id
1 'polypeptide(L)'
;MSKTISFRRDDELASAPPSMLRRVIPTRLRRTFDLPSHRLRQAILPRKFLSRRAGRATAVSASDGHRPTLYIDLAIISSHDAGTGIQRVVRALALAIARRASGNWEVRFVSAKRTRQYHVIDWPKAAGQGSVDPIRAKPGDVFLGLDYSLDTLRWHRGQLKRFRRDGGSLWFLVHDLLPSQRPDWFSPNTVLRHRIWLDMLAALADGFLCNSAQTEADLLAEMDEYGLPRRDYRTSVLPMGHDINQARHEDAPRDAASLDRIAALAAEPFFLKVGTLEPRKGHLDLIRAFDSLWARGLDQKLVFIGRLGWRVDALHDAILAHAEFGRRLIWLDDVDDAGLIEALRLCEGVIVASHAEGFGLPLIEALGHGKPVLARDIPVFRVQENLGVHYFPADATPETLADDIQRWRDAIRAGAVAVRSPLVGWDESTEELFKAITGNRRL
;
A
#
# COMPACT_ATOMS: atom_id res chain seq x y z
N MET A 1 17.38 32.54 4.04
CA MET A 1 16.24 32.80 4.92
C MET A 1 15.25 31.67 4.75
N SER A 2 15.38 30.65 5.56
CA SER A 2 14.57 29.44 5.52
C SER A 2 13.21 29.72 6.16
N LYS A 3 12.11 29.55 5.42
CA LYS A 3 10.76 29.55 5.98
C LYS A 3 10.43 28.11 6.39
N THR A 4 10.62 27.85 7.66
CA THR A 4 10.12 26.65 8.32
C THR A 4 8.59 26.71 8.34
N ILE A 5 7.93 25.87 7.55
CA ILE A 5 6.48 25.68 7.62
C ILE A 5 6.24 24.74 8.80
N SER A 6 5.78 25.30 9.91
CA SER A 6 5.33 24.57 11.08
C SER A 6 4.04 23.82 10.75
N PHE A 7 4.11 22.51 10.68
CA PHE A 7 2.94 21.65 10.73
C PHE A 7 2.35 21.74 12.14
N ARG A 8 1.16 22.30 12.26
CA ARG A 8 0.36 22.15 13.48
C ARG A 8 0.02 20.67 13.61
N ARG A 9 0.53 20.07 14.67
CA ARG A 9 0.28 18.69 15.07
C ARG A 9 -1.20 18.49 15.37
N ASP A 10 -1.77 17.41 14.86
CA ASP A 10 -3.03 16.84 15.35
C ASP A 10 -2.91 16.24 16.78
N ASP A 11 -1.87 16.60 17.48
CA ASP A 11 -1.52 16.14 18.84
C ASP A 11 -2.32 16.85 19.96
N GLU A 12 -3.10 17.89 19.67
CA GLU A 12 -3.91 18.54 20.71
C GLU A 12 -5.03 17.65 21.28
N LEU A 13 -5.35 16.52 20.62
CA LEU A 13 -6.29 15.53 21.17
C LEU A 13 -5.62 14.43 22.02
N ALA A 14 -4.29 14.31 21.95
CA ALA A 14 -3.55 13.31 22.74
C ALA A 14 -3.17 13.81 24.13
N SER A 15 -3.20 15.12 24.38
CA SER A 15 -2.85 15.74 25.67
C SER A 15 -4.04 16.10 26.57
N ALA A 16 -5.26 15.78 26.14
CA ALA A 16 -6.43 16.00 26.99
C ALA A 16 -6.42 15.04 28.19
N PRO A 17 -6.61 15.54 29.42
CA PRO A 17 -6.60 14.68 30.59
C PRO A 17 -7.68 13.59 30.49
N PRO A 18 -7.47 12.40 31.08
CA PRO A 18 -8.38 11.26 30.97
C PRO A 18 -9.85 11.54 31.34
N SER A 19 -10.11 12.63 32.06
CA SER A 19 -11.44 13.09 32.45
C SER A 19 -12.27 13.70 31.31
N MET A 20 -11.65 14.25 30.24
CA MET A 20 -12.38 14.81 29.10
C MET A 20 -12.84 13.74 28.10
N LEU A 21 -12.03 12.73 27.84
CA LEU A 21 -12.42 11.59 27.01
C LEU A 21 -13.59 10.78 27.61
N ARG A 22 -13.77 10.86 28.93
CA ARG A 22 -14.88 10.19 29.63
C ARG A 22 -16.26 10.76 29.32
N ARG A 23 -16.38 12.00 28.85
CA ARG A 23 -17.70 12.66 28.60
C ARG A 23 -18.23 12.45 27.19
N VAL A 24 -17.40 12.07 26.22
CA VAL A 24 -17.77 12.01 24.79
C VAL A 24 -18.09 10.59 24.31
N ILE A 25 -17.68 9.57 25.06
CA ILE A 25 -17.89 8.16 24.66
C ILE A 25 -18.98 7.54 25.53
N PRO A 26 -20.09 7.04 24.95
CA PRO A 26 -21.13 6.34 25.70
C PRO A 26 -20.57 5.17 26.49
N THR A 27 -21.11 4.95 27.69
CA THR A 27 -20.63 3.95 28.66
C THR A 27 -20.57 2.51 28.08
N ARG A 28 -21.37 2.21 27.05
CA ARG A 28 -21.34 0.93 26.33
C ARG A 28 -20.08 0.74 25.45
N LEU A 29 -19.49 1.82 24.93
CA LEU A 29 -18.25 1.78 24.15
C LEU A 29 -17.00 1.66 25.02
N ARG A 30 -17.04 2.08 26.28
CA ARG A 30 -15.90 2.01 27.20
C ARG A 30 -15.48 0.61 27.56
N ARG A 31 -16.43 -0.33 27.67
CA ARG A 31 -16.15 -1.75 27.96
C ARG A 31 -15.57 -2.51 26.77
N THR A 32 -15.57 -1.90 25.59
CA THR A 32 -15.09 -2.53 24.35
C THR A 32 -13.58 -2.42 24.14
N PHE A 33 -12.93 -1.42 24.75
CA PHE A 33 -11.49 -1.19 24.59
C PHE A 33 -10.60 -2.16 25.39
N ASP A 34 -11.16 -2.85 26.40
CA ASP A 34 -10.44 -3.79 27.24
C ASP A 34 -10.71 -5.27 26.87
N LEU A 35 -11.41 -5.54 25.78
CA LEU A 35 -11.80 -6.89 25.38
C LEU A 35 -10.86 -7.47 24.32
N PRO A 36 -10.54 -8.80 24.37
CA PRO A 36 -9.83 -9.49 23.30
C PRO A 36 -10.53 -9.28 21.95
N SER A 37 -9.74 -9.18 20.89
CA SER A 37 -10.19 -8.78 19.54
C SER A 37 -11.45 -9.48 19.02
N HIS A 38 -11.64 -10.77 19.34
CA HIS A 38 -12.82 -11.55 18.93
C HIS A 38 -14.12 -11.13 19.65
N ARG A 39 -14.04 -10.64 20.91
CA ARG A 39 -15.22 -10.14 21.64
C ARG A 39 -15.58 -8.68 21.30
N LEU A 40 -14.60 -7.89 20.86
CA LEU A 40 -14.85 -6.56 20.29
C LEU A 40 -15.76 -6.65 19.05
N ARG A 41 -15.56 -7.66 18.23
CA ARG A 41 -16.28 -7.90 16.98
C ARG A 41 -17.78 -8.12 17.19
N GLN A 42 -18.18 -8.78 18.29
CA GLN A 42 -19.60 -9.06 18.59
C GLN A 42 -20.37 -7.88 19.18
N ALA A 43 -19.65 -6.87 19.74
CA ALA A 43 -20.27 -5.78 20.51
C ALA A 43 -20.59 -4.52 19.69
N ILE A 44 -20.03 -4.35 18.50
CA ILE A 44 -20.08 -3.07 17.75
C ILE A 44 -21.17 -3.01 16.67
N LEU A 45 -21.61 -4.16 16.13
CA LEU A 45 -22.71 -4.18 15.14
C LEU A 45 -23.70 -5.30 15.46
N PRO A 46 -25.01 -4.98 15.59
CA PRO A 46 -26.02 -6.04 15.59
C PRO A 46 -26.01 -6.71 14.21
N ARG A 47 -25.93 -8.06 14.19
CA ARG A 47 -26.01 -8.92 13.00
C ARG A 47 -27.14 -8.55 12.00
N LYS A 48 -28.11 -7.75 12.41
CA LYS A 48 -29.21 -7.26 11.58
C LYS A 48 -28.82 -6.26 10.49
N PHE A 49 -27.61 -5.69 10.53
CA PHE A 49 -27.15 -4.74 9.49
C PHE A 49 -26.66 -5.43 8.22
N LEU A 50 -26.20 -6.67 8.31
CA LEU A 50 -25.67 -7.46 7.18
C LEU A 50 -26.75 -8.21 6.41
N SER A 51 -27.97 -8.39 6.98
CA SER A 51 -29.01 -9.25 6.41
C SER A 51 -29.81 -8.63 5.24
N ARG A 52 -29.50 -7.42 4.80
CA ARG A 52 -30.08 -6.78 3.62
C ARG A 52 -29.02 -6.34 2.63
N ARG A 53 -28.29 -7.29 2.04
CA ARG A 53 -27.75 -7.05 0.70
C ARG A 53 -28.96 -6.88 -0.23
N ALA A 54 -29.14 -5.67 -0.77
CA ALA A 54 -30.09 -5.49 -1.87
C ALA A 54 -29.72 -6.48 -2.97
N GLY A 55 -30.71 -7.24 -3.44
CA GLY A 55 -30.52 -8.31 -4.42
C GLY A 55 -29.60 -7.87 -5.55
N ARG A 56 -28.76 -8.83 -5.96
CA ARG A 56 -27.86 -8.70 -7.10
C ARG A 56 -28.66 -8.17 -8.28
N ALA A 57 -28.28 -7.02 -8.83
CA ALA A 57 -28.76 -6.66 -10.14
C ALA A 57 -28.36 -7.80 -11.08
N THR A 58 -29.34 -8.53 -11.60
CA THR A 58 -29.12 -9.51 -12.66
C THR A 58 -28.37 -8.81 -13.76
N ALA A 59 -27.33 -9.49 -14.29
CA ALA A 59 -26.56 -9.00 -15.41
C ALA A 59 -27.53 -8.56 -16.51
N VAL A 60 -27.81 -7.28 -16.61
CA VAL A 60 -28.60 -6.71 -17.67
C VAL A 60 -27.74 -6.77 -18.90
N SER A 61 -28.18 -7.53 -19.89
CA SER A 61 -27.66 -7.54 -21.23
C SER A 61 -27.51 -6.09 -21.70
N ALA A 62 -26.32 -5.72 -22.17
CA ALA A 62 -26.06 -4.43 -22.78
C ALA A 62 -27.00 -4.27 -24.00
N SER A 63 -28.13 -3.62 -23.79
CA SER A 63 -29.04 -3.17 -24.84
C SER A 63 -28.96 -1.64 -24.83
N ASP A 64 -28.55 -1.05 -25.92
CA ASP A 64 -28.55 0.37 -26.29
C ASP A 64 -27.21 1.03 -26.56
N GLY A 65 -26.18 0.31 -27.06
CA GLY A 65 -24.97 0.99 -27.51
C GLY A 65 -24.22 1.79 -26.44
N HIS A 66 -24.59 1.64 -25.14
CA HIS A 66 -23.91 2.30 -24.04
C HIS A 66 -22.55 1.66 -23.81
N ARG A 67 -21.51 2.46 -23.99
CA ARG A 67 -20.14 2.11 -23.61
C ARG A 67 -20.02 2.23 -22.09
N PRO A 68 -19.69 1.13 -21.35
CA PRO A 68 -19.60 1.19 -19.90
C PRO A 68 -18.50 2.10 -19.44
N THR A 69 -18.74 2.80 -18.32
CA THR A 69 -17.78 3.71 -17.70
C THR A 69 -17.09 3.04 -16.51
N LEU A 70 -15.75 3.11 -16.48
CA LEU A 70 -14.92 2.73 -15.34
C LEU A 70 -14.56 3.98 -14.54
N TYR A 71 -15.18 4.16 -13.39
CA TYR A 71 -14.92 5.25 -12.46
C TYR A 71 -13.82 4.84 -11.48
N ILE A 72 -12.65 5.44 -11.57
CA ILE A 72 -11.47 5.10 -10.74
C ILE A 72 -11.38 6.10 -9.58
N ASP A 73 -11.52 5.61 -8.34
CA ASP A 73 -11.37 6.42 -7.12
C ASP A 73 -9.91 6.78 -6.87
N LEU A 74 -9.64 8.07 -6.88
CA LEU A 74 -8.35 8.69 -6.58
C LEU A 74 -8.49 9.75 -5.45
N ALA A 75 -9.44 9.55 -4.53
CA ALA A 75 -9.78 10.57 -3.53
C ALA A 75 -8.60 10.99 -2.65
N ILE A 76 -7.69 10.07 -2.31
CA ILE A 76 -6.52 10.38 -1.50
C ILE A 76 -5.39 10.94 -2.37
N ILE A 77 -4.97 10.20 -3.40
CA ILE A 77 -3.83 10.58 -4.23
C ILE A 77 -4.04 11.90 -4.98
N SER A 78 -5.27 12.22 -5.39
CA SER A 78 -5.58 13.49 -6.05
C SER A 78 -5.53 14.70 -5.12
N SER A 79 -5.62 14.49 -3.82
CA SER A 79 -5.55 15.55 -2.80
C SER A 79 -4.19 15.66 -2.15
N HIS A 80 -3.50 14.55 -1.94
CA HIS A 80 -2.20 14.47 -1.30
C HIS A 80 -1.45 13.22 -1.77
N ASP A 81 -0.49 13.40 -2.66
CA ASP A 81 0.41 12.34 -3.10
C ASP A 81 1.72 12.41 -2.29
N ALA A 82 1.84 11.51 -1.33
CA ALA A 82 3.02 11.39 -0.49
C ALA A 82 4.08 10.43 -1.05
N GLY A 83 3.87 9.83 -2.24
CA GLY A 83 4.80 8.88 -2.86
C GLY A 83 4.94 7.56 -2.09
N THR A 84 3.94 7.19 -1.27
CA THR A 84 3.97 5.90 -0.54
C THR A 84 3.83 4.72 -1.51
N GLY A 85 4.19 3.51 -1.06
CA GLY A 85 4.05 2.30 -1.88
C GLY A 85 2.62 2.10 -2.39
N ILE A 86 1.61 2.29 -1.53
CA ILE A 86 0.19 2.22 -1.95
C ILE A 86 -0.12 3.25 -3.03
N GLN A 87 0.31 4.50 -2.84
CA GLN A 87 0.05 5.57 -3.81
C GLN A 87 0.77 5.33 -5.15
N ARG A 88 1.96 4.72 -5.14
CA ARG A 88 2.64 4.29 -6.37
C ARG A 88 1.84 3.22 -7.11
N VAL A 89 1.30 2.21 -6.43
CA VAL A 89 0.40 1.21 -7.03
C VAL A 89 -0.83 1.87 -7.64
N VAL A 90 -1.51 2.73 -6.89
CA VAL A 90 -2.72 3.42 -7.35
C VAL A 90 -2.44 4.25 -8.59
N ARG A 91 -1.35 5.02 -8.59
CA ARG A 91 -0.93 5.85 -9.73
C ARG A 91 -0.60 5.01 -10.94
N ALA A 92 0.22 3.97 -10.76
CA ALA A 92 0.63 3.09 -11.85
C ALA A 92 -0.55 2.38 -12.51
N LEU A 93 -1.45 1.79 -11.71
CA LEU A 93 -2.66 1.15 -12.23
C LEU A 93 -3.58 2.15 -12.91
N ALA A 94 -3.82 3.34 -12.32
CA ALA A 94 -4.69 4.34 -12.91
C ALA A 94 -4.17 4.81 -14.29
N LEU A 95 -2.85 5.04 -14.41
CA LEU A 95 -2.22 5.41 -15.67
C LEU A 95 -2.24 4.26 -16.70
N ALA A 96 -1.94 3.03 -16.26
CA ALA A 96 -1.98 1.86 -17.14
C ALA A 96 -3.40 1.58 -17.66
N ILE A 97 -4.41 1.67 -16.80
CA ILE A 97 -5.82 1.54 -17.18
C ILE A 97 -6.20 2.62 -18.21
N ALA A 98 -5.81 3.88 -17.98
CA ALA A 98 -6.12 4.97 -18.90
C ALA A 98 -5.50 4.77 -20.29
N ARG A 99 -4.28 4.22 -20.37
CA ARG A 99 -3.62 3.89 -21.63
C ARG A 99 -4.31 2.73 -22.38
N ARG A 100 -4.75 1.70 -21.66
CA ARG A 100 -5.25 0.45 -22.27
C ARG A 100 -6.77 0.39 -22.49
N ALA A 101 -7.54 1.24 -21.86
CA ALA A 101 -9.00 1.22 -21.93
C ALA A 101 -9.58 1.67 -23.28
N SER A 102 -8.79 1.62 -24.36
CA SER A 102 -9.23 1.99 -25.72
C SER A 102 -10.32 1.04 -26.24
N GLY A 103 -11.43 1.60 -26.64
CA GLY A 103 -12.50 0.90 -27.40
C GLY A 103 -13.69 0.48 -26.55
N ASN A 104 -13.54 -0.36 -25.56
CA ASN A 104 -14.65 -1.00 -24.84
C ASN A 104 -15.09 -0.29 -23.55
N TRP A 105 -14.25 0.56 -22.98
CA TRP A 105 -14.50 1.27 -21.72
C TRP A 105 -14.29 2.78 -21.86
N GLU A 106 -15.14 3.57 -21.24
CA GLU A 106 -14.85 4.96 -20.92
C GLU A 106 -14.21 5.01 -19.53
N VAL A 107 -13.01 5.62 -19.40
CA VAL A 107 -12.34 5.78 -18.09
C VAL A 107 -12.56 7.18 -17.58
N ARG A 108 -13.01 7.28 -16.32
CA ARG A 108 -13.20 8.53 -15.60
C ARG A 108 -12.51 8.46 -14.24
N PHE A 109 -11.64 9.38 -13.95
CA PHE A 109 -11.08 9.54 -12.61
C PHE A 109 -12.06 10.30 -11.73
N VAL A 110 -12.22 9.82 -10.49
CA VAL A 110 -13.15 10.44 -9.55
C VAL A 110 -12.49 10.71 -8.21
N SER A 111 -12.96 11.75 -7.54
CA SER A 111 -12.53 12.12 -6.20
C SER A 111 -13.74 12.52 -5.37
N ALA A 112 -13.59 12.46 -4.04
CA ALA A 112 -14.59 12.93 -3.09
C ALA A 112 -13.93 13.55 -1.87
N LYS A 113 -14.64 14.50 -1.23
CA LYS A 113 -14.25 15.10 0.06
C LYS A 113 -15.42 14.93 1.03
N ARG A 114 -15.18 15.11 2.31
CA ARG A 114 -16.25 14.98 3.34
C ARG A 114 -17.54 15.70 2.97
N THR A 115 -17.43 16.89 2.38
CA THR A 115 -18.54 17.76 2.00
C THR A 115 -18.94 17.67 0.53
N ARG A 116 -18.20 16.89 -0.29
CA ARG A 116 -18.45 16.77 -1.72
C ARG A 116 -18.45 15.30 -2.13
N GLN A 117 -19.55 14.86 -2.73
CA GLN A 117 -19.73 13.50 -3.23
C GLN A 117 -18.73 13.16 -4.34
N TYR A 118 -18.57 11.87 -4.66
CA TYR A 118 -17.76 11.43 -5.79
C TYR A 118 -18.22 12.14 -7.07
N HIS A 119 -17.28 12.77 -7.72
CA HIS A 119 -17.42 13.53 -8.95
C HIS A 119 -16.21 13.31 -9.84
N VAL A 120 -16.34 13.52 -11.14
CA VAL A 120 -15.24 13.39 -12.11
C VAL A 120 -14.21 14.49 -11.90
N ILE A 121 -12.94 14.13 -11.98
CA ILE A 121 -11.79 15.04 -11.91
C ILE A 121 -10.91 14.88 -13.14
N ASP A 122 -10.19 15.95 -13.50
CA ASP A 122 -9.11 15.90 -14.47
C ASP A 122 -7.82 15.52 -13.74
N TRP A 123 -7.40 14.27 -13.93
CA TRP A 123 -6.15 13.75 -13.39
C TRP A 123 -5.43 12.99 -14.51
N PRO A 124 -4.12 13.08 -14.62
CA PRO A 124 -3.11 13.62 -13.70
C PRO A 124 -2.85 15.14 -13.82
N LYS A 125 -3.50 15.84 -14.70
CA LYS A 125 -3.36 17.29 -14.82
C LYS A 125 -3.82 18.00 -13.55
N ALA A 126 -3.21 19.15 -13.23
CA ALA A 126 -3.54 19.89 -12.02
C ALA A 126 -5.06 20.11 -11.93
N ALA A 127 -5.63 19.83 -10.76
CA ALA A 127 -7.06 19.88 -10.48
C ALA A 127 -7.66 21.26 -10.84
N GLY A 128 -8.25 21.37 -12.00
CA GLY A 128 -8.77 22.65 -12.48
C GLY A 128 -10.24 22.66 -12.82
N GLN A 129 -10.81 21.68 -13.49
CA GLN A 129 -12.18 21.80 -14.03
C GLN A 129 -12.90 20.46 -14.19
N GLY A 130 -12.84 19.60 -13.18
CA GLY A 130 -13.72 18.41 -13.16
C GLY A 130 -15.20 18.83 -13.00
N SER A 131 -16.10 17.96 -13.46
CA SER A 131 -17.54 18.17 -13.26
C SER A 131 -17.86 18.38 -11.78
N VAL A 132 -18.75 19.32 -11.49
CA VAL A 132 -19.29 19.52 -10.14
C VAL A 132 -20.37 18.49 -9.78
N ASP A 133 -20.90 17.79 -10.78
CA ASP A 133 -22.00 16.86 -10.61
C ASP A 133 -21.57 15.53 -9.98
N PRO A 134 -22.36 15.00 -9.05
CA PRO A 134 -22.10 13.67 -8.50
C PRO A 134 -22.20 12.60 -9.59
N ILE A 135 -21.28 11.59 -9.53
CA ILE A 135 -21.36 10.45 -10.43
C ILE A 135 -22.66 9.67 -10.21
N ARG A 136 -23.20 9.15 -11.31
CA ARG A 136 -24.35 8.23 -11.34
C ARG A 136 -24.00 7.06 -12.25
N ALA A 137 -24.47 5.87 -11.89
CA ALA A 137 -24.25 4.70 -12.72
C ALA A 137 -25.31 4.56 -13.79
N LYS A 138 -24.88 3.97 -14.91
CA LYS A 138 -25.75 3.24 -15.84
C LYS A 138 -25.47 1.73 -15.71
N PRO A 139 -26.38 0.85 -16.14
CA PRO A 139 -26.14 -0.58 -16.14
C PRO A 139 -24.83 -0.93 -16.86
N GLY A 140 -23.97 -1.68 -16.18
CA GLY A 140 -22.66 -2.07 -16.70
C GLY A 140 -21.49 -1.19 -16.27
N ASP A 141 -21.73 0.00 -15.70
CA ASP A 141 -20.67 0.85 -15.16
C ASP A 141 -20.00 0.20 -13.95
N VAL A 142 -18.75 0.53 -13.73
CA VAL A 142 -17.94 0.01 -12.62
C VAL A 142 -17.34 1.17 -11.83
N PHE A 143 -17.49 1.14 -10.51
CA PHE A 143 -16.70 1.95 -9.59
C PHE A 143 -15.55 1.11 -9.07
N LEU A 144 -14.33 1.60 -9.25
CA LEU A 144 -13.10 0.93 -8.87
C LEU A 144 -12.38 1.74 -7.79
N GLY A 145 -12.46 1.29 -6.55
CA GLY A 145 -11.73 1.84 -5.41
C GLY A 145 -10.31 1.30 -5.40
N LEU A 146 -9.37 1.97 -6.05
CA LEU A 146 -7.95 1.62 -6.02
C LEU A 146 -7.26 2.16 -4.78
N ASP A 147 -7.72 3.31 -4.30
CA ASP A 147 -7.09 4.07 -3.23
C ASP A 147 -7.52 3.57 -1.84
N TYR A 148 -6.64 3.70 -0.85
CA TYR A 148 -6.92 3.32 0.54
C TYR A 148 -7.76 4.40 1.25
N SER A 149 -8.98 4.59 0.76
CA SER A 149 -9.89 5.67 1.14
C SER A 149 -10.71 5.33 2.39
N LEU A 150 -10.08 5.19 3.56
CA LEU A 150 -10.70 4.71 4.81
C LEU A 150 -11.96 5.47 5.22
N ASP A 151 -11.99 6.79 5.07
CA ASP A 151 -13.11 7.61 5.51
C ASP A 151 -14.08 7.96 4.37
N THR A 152 -13.58 8.10 3.16
CA THR A 152 -14.36 8.59 2.01
C THR A 152 -15.53 7.67 1.66
N LEU A 153 -15.28 6.35 1.69
CA LEU A 153 -16.34 5.34 1.48
C LEU A 153 -17.47 5.47 2.50
N ARG A 154 -17.12 5.71 3.78
CA ARG A 154 -18.10 5.89 4.85
C ARG A 154 -18.97 7.14 4.63
N TRP A 155 -18.33 8.26 4.29
CA TRP A 155 -19.05 9.52 4.07
C TRP A 155 -20.02 9.45 2.89
N HIS A 156 -19.65 8.70 1.84
CA HIS A 156 -20.43 8.62 0.60
C HIS A 156 -21.12 7.28 0.37
N ARG A 157 -21.31 6.49 1.46
CA ARG A 157 -22.01 5.20 1.41
C ARG A 157 -23.37 5.27 0.71
N GLY A 158 -24.11 6.34 0.91
CA GLY A 158 -25.42 6.54 0.29
C GLY A 158 -25.34 6.71 -1.23
N GLN A 159 -24.31 7.40 -1.73
CA GLN A 159 -24.05 7.54 -3.17
C GLN A 159 -23.64 6.20 -3.78
N LEU A 160 -22.72 5.45 -3.16
CA LEU A 160 -22.26 4.15 -3.65
C LEU A 160 -23.39 3.10 -3.64
N LYS A 161 -24.28 3.12 -2.63
CA LYS A 161 -25.49 2.28 -2.65
C LYS A 161 -26.41 2.60 -3.79
N ARG A 162 -26.59 3.89 -4.14
CA ARG A 162 -27.37 4.30 -5.30
C ARG A 162 -26.69 3.85 -6.59
N PHE A 163 -25.39 4.09 -6.74
CA PHE A 163 -24.61 3.66 -7.88
C PHE A 163 -24.85 2.17 -8.20
N ARG A 164 -24.78 1.32 -7.15
CA ARG A 164 -25.03 -0.12 -7.29
C ARG A 164 -26.49 -0.43 -7.63
N ARG A 165 -27.46 0.24 -7.00
CA ARG A 165 -28.89 0.06 -7.29
C ARG A 165 -29.25 0.45 -8.73
N ASP A 166 -28.57 1.46 -9.27
CA ASP A 166 -28.79 1.99 -10.61
C ASP A 166 -28.07 1.13 -11.68
N GLY A 167 -27.51 -0.05 -11.31
CA GLY A 167 -26.96 -1.07 -12.20
C GLY A 167 -25.45 -1.06 -12.34
N GLY A 168 -24.75 -0.21 -11.59
CA GLY A 168 -23.29 -0.25 -11.49
C GLY A 168 -22.80 -1.34 -10.56
N SER A 169 -21.51 -1.70 -10.65
CA SER A 169 -20.83 -2.61 -9.74
C SER A 169 -19.69 -1.92 -9.01
N LEU A 170 -19.38 -2.41 -7.80
CA LEU A 170 -18.39 -1.83 -6.91
C LEU A 170 -17.24 -2.81 -6.67
N TRP A 171 -16.05 -2.44 -7.10
CA TRP A 171 -14.84 -3.21 -6.95
C TRP A 171 -13.80 -2.44 -6.13
N PHE A 172 -13.05 -3.14 -5.29
CA PHE A 172 -12.06 -2.51 -4.42
C PHE A 172 -10.75 -3.27 -4.42
N LEU A 173 -9.64 -2.55 -4.53
CA LEU A 173 -8.31 -3.09 -4.32
C LEU A 173 -8.00 -3.14 -2.82
N VAL A 174 -7.64 -4.31 -2.34
CA VAL A 174 -7.21 -4.56 -0.96
C VAL A 174 -5.68 -4.70 -0.96
N HIS A 175 -5.00 -3.79 -0.26
CA HIS A 175 -3.54 -3.75 -0.21
C HIS A 175 -2.95 -4.65 0.87
N ASP A 176 -3.55 -4.65 2.05
CA ASP A 176 -3.28 -5.57 3.17
C ASP A 176 -4.41 -5.52 4.21
N LEU A 177 -4.34 -6.40 5.19
CA LEU A 177 -5.25 -6.46 6.33
C LEU A 177 -4.50 -6.33 7.66
N LEU A 178 -3.26 -5.83 7.61
CA LEU A 178 -2.36 -5.72 8.74
C LEU A 178 -2.95 -4.95 9.94
N PRO A 179 -3.72 -3.85 9.76
CA PRO A 179 -4.34 -3.18 10.91
C PRO A 179 -5.33 -4.05 11.68
N SER A 180 -5.94 -5.07 11.04
CA SER A 180 -6.79 -6.05 11.72
C SER A 180 -5.97 -7.17 12.36
N GLN A 181 -4.95 -7.66 11.65
CA GLN A 181 -4.13 -8.80 12.08
C GLN A 181 -3.12 -8.44 13.17
N ARG A 182 -2.51 -7.26 13.06
CA ARG A 182 -1.46 -6.75 13.94
C ARG A 182 -1.77 -5.33 14.43
N PRO A 183 -2.86 -5.16 15.20
CA PRO A 183 -3.28 -3.85 15.71
C PRO A 183 -2.21 -3.17 16.59
N ASP A 184 -1.30 -3.95 17.16
CA ASP A 184 -0.16 -3.49 17.95
C ASP A 184 0.82 -2.62 17.15
N TRP A 185 0.87 -2.75 15.83
CA TRP A 185 1.73 -1.95 14.96
C TRP A 185 1.12 -0.61 14.55
N PHE A 186 -0.15 -0.41 14.78
CA PHE A 186 -0.90 0.75 14.30
C PHE A 186 -1.47 1.60 15.44
N SER A 187 -1.82 2.85 15.14
CA SER A 187 -2.56 3.65 16.10
C SER A 187 -3.98 3.10 16.30
N PRO A 188 -4.56 3.22 17.52
CA PRO A 188 -5.95 2.80 17.76
C PRO A 188 -6.95 3.42 16.76
N ASN A 189 -6.71 4.66 16.36
CA ASN A 189 -7.54 5.34 15.35
C ASN A 189 -7.42 4.70 13.97
N THR A 190 -6.22 4.32 13.54
CA THR A 190 -6.02 3.60 12.27
C THR A 190 -6.73 2.26 12.29
N VAL A 191 -6.59 1.49 13.36
CA VAL A 191 -7.27 0.19 13.52
C VAL A 191 -8.80 0.35 13.45
N LEU A 192 -9.35 1.34 14.13
CA LEU A 192 -10.80 1.62 14.10
C LEU A 192 -11.27 2.02 12.70
N ARG A 193 -10.55 2.93 12.02
CA ARG A 193 -10.90 3.38 10.67
C ARG A 193 -10.83 2.24 9.65
N HIS A 194 -9.79 1.41 9.74
CA HIS A 194 -9.63 0.23 8.91
C HIS A 194 -10.80 -0.76 9.10
N ARG A 195 -11.21 -0.97 10.35
CA ARG A 195 -12.36 -1.82 10.65
C ARG A 195 -13.65 -1.30 10.04
N ILE A 196 -13.91 0.01 10.20
CA ILE A 196 -15.09 0.64 9.59
C ILE A 196 -15.03 0.52 8.06
N TRP A 197 -13.85 0.63 7.47
CA TRP A 197 -13.64 0.46 6.04
C TRP A 197 -13.97 -0.98 5.60
N LEU A 198 -13.48 -2.02 6.31
CA LEU A 198 -13.84 -3.40 6.04
C LEU A 198 -15.36 -3.64 6.17
N ASP A 199 -16.00 -3.08 7.18
CA ASP A 199 -17.47 -3.13 7.33
C ASP A 199 -18.19 -2.54 6.10
N MET A 200 -17.63 -1.45 5.53
CA MET A 200 -18.19 -0.84 4.31
C MET A 200 -17.95 -1.73 3.09
N LEU A 201 -16.77 -2.31 2.94
CA LEU A 201 -16.47 -3.24 1.85
C LEU A 201 -17.39 -4.48 1.91
N ALA A 202 -17.52 -5.10 3.09
CA ALA A 202 -18.40 -6.23 3.31
C ALA A 202 -19.86 -5.94 2.92
N ALA A 203 -20.33 -4.70 3.14
CA ALA A 203 -21.68 -4.28 2.85
C ALA A 203 -21.93 -3.85 1.38
N LEU A 204 -20.89 -3.44 0.67
CA LEU A 204 -21.04 -2.75 -0.62
C LEU A 204 -20.39 -3.49 -1.79
N ALA A 205 -19.26 -4.17 -1.59
CA ALA A 205 -18.45 -4.69 -2.69
C ALA A 205 -19.15 -5.82 -3.47
N ASP A 206 -19.07 -5.77 -4.78
CA ASP A 206 -19.42 -6.85 -5.70
C ASP A 206 -18.18 -7.69 -6.05
N GLY A 207 -16.99 -7.12 -5.88
CA GLY A 207 -15.73 -7.83 -6.03
C GLY A 207 -14.55 -7.14 -5.36
N PHE A 208 -13.53 -7.93 -5.13
CA PHE A 208 -12.26 -7.52 -4.56
C PHE A 208 -11.11 -7.89 -5.48
N LEU A 209 -10.16 -6.99 -5.59
CA LEU A 209 -8.87 -7.21 -6.19
C LEU A 209 -7.84 -7.26 -5.05
N CYS A 210 -6.95 -8.21 -5.06
CA CYS A 210 -5.92 -8.37 -4.04
C CYS A 210 -4.54 -8.30 -4.68
N ASN A 211 -3.62 -7.60 -4.06
CA ASN A 211 -2.26 -7.45 -4.60
C ASN A 211 -1.39 -8.71 -4.42
N SER A 212 -1.86 -9.70 -3.67
CA SER A 212 -1.19 -11.00 -3.48
C SER A 212 -2.19 -12.09 -3.10
N ALA A 213 -1.79 -13.35 -3.29
CA ALA A 213 -2.56 -14.50 -2.84
C ALA A 213 -2.69 -14.52 -1.30
N GLN A 214 -1.69 -14.05 -0.57
CA GLN A 214 -1.76 -13.91 0.87
C GLN A 214 -2.84 -12.90 1.28
N THR A 215 -2.88 -11.72 0.65
CA THR A 215 -3.92 -10.72 0.90
C THR A 215 -5.30 -11.24 0.55
N GLU A 216 -5.45 -12.04 -0.52
CA GLU A 216 -6.71 -12.68 -0.85
C GLU A 216 -7.14 -13.69 0.23
N ALA A 217 -6.24 -14.55 0.68
CA ALA A 217 -6.52 -15.52 1.74
C ALA A 217 -6.94 -14.84 3.05
N ASP A 218 -6.22 -13.78 3.44
CA ASP A 218 -6.53 -12.97 4.61
C ASP A 218 -7.91 -12.29 4.49
N LEU A 219 -8.22 -11.74 3.32
CA LEU A 219 -9.52 -11.14 3.04
C LEU A 219 -10.65 -12.14 3.13
N LEU A 220 -10.46 -13.33 2.54
CA LEU A 220 -11.47 -14.39 2.58
C LEU A 220 -11.76 -14.83 4.02
N ALA A 221 -10.73 -14.96 4.86
CA ALA A 221 -10.90 -15.26 6.27
C ALA A 221 -11.68 -14.16 7.00
N GLU A 222 -11.37 -12.88 6.75
CA GLU A 222 -12.14 -11.77 7.32
C GLU A 222 -13.60 -11.76 6.84
N MET A 223 -13.84 -11.98 5.55
CA MET A 223 -15.21 -12.01 4.99
C MET A 223 -16.03 -13.21 5.55
N ASP A 224 -15.41 -14.36 5.77
CA ASP A 224 -16.06 -15.51 6.42
C ASP A 224 -16.47 -15.16 7.88
N GLU A 225 -15.66 -14.41 8.62
CA GLU A 225 -16.02 -13.91 9.95
C GLU A 225 -17.21 -12.94 9.93
N TYR A 226 -17.39 -12.18 8.84
CA TYR A 226 -18.58 -11.35 8.60
C TYR A 226 -19.79 -12.17 8.21
N GLY A 227 -19.65 -13.48 7.97
CA GLY A 227 -20.71 -14.38 7.52
C GLY A 227 -21.20 -14.06 6.11
N LEU A 228 -20.35 -13.55 5.25
CA LEU A 228 -20.66 -13.23 3.86
C LEU A 228 -20.44 -14.48 3.00
N PRO A 229 -21.49 -14.99 2.32
CA PRO A 229 -21.34 -16.10 1.39
C PRO A 229 -20.41 -15.73 0.23
N ARG A 230 -19.44 -16.56 -0.11
CA ARG A 230 -18.49 -16.36 -1.23
C ARG A 230 -19.18 -16.15 -2.59
N ARG A 231 -20.39 -16.66 -2.77
CA ARG A 231 -21.21 -16.43 -3.98
C ARG A 231 -21.67 -14.98 -4.16
N ASP A 232 -21.59 -14.15 -3.12
CA ASP A 232 -22.11 -12.78 -3.14
C ASP A 232 -21.06 -11.76 -3.61
N TYR A 233 -19.81 -12.16 -3.76
CA TYR A 233 -18.72 -11.35 -4.25
C TYR A 233 -17.72 -12.20 -5.05
N ARG A 234 -16.86 -11.54 -5.82
CA ARG A 234 -15.76 -12.18 -6.56
C ARG A 234 -14.44 -11.69 -5.99
N THR A 235 -13.40 -12.50 -6.09
CA THR A 235 -12.03 -12.11 -5.77
C THR A 235 -11.12 -12.40 -6.95
N SER A 236 -10.06 -11.63 -7.10
CA SER A 236 -8.98 -11.89 -8.04
C SER A 236 -7.68 -11.33 -7.51
N VAL A 237 -6.60 -12.09 -7.66
CA VAL A 237 -5.25 -11.62 -7.37
C VAL A 237 -4.74 -10.88 -8.59
N LEU A 238 -4.32 -9.62 -8.39
CA LEU A 238 -3.64 -8.84 -9.43
C LEU A 238 -2.14 -9.00 -9.26
N PRO A 239 -1.43 -9.40 -10.30
CA PRO A 239 0.02 -9.29 -10.29
C PRO A 239 0.41 -7.81 -10.23
N MET A 240 1.44 -7.46 -9.45
CA MET A 240 1.88 -6.07 -9.33
C MET A 240 3.08 -5.82 -10.24
N GLY A 241 3.03 -4.73 -10.98
CA GLY A 241 4.13 -4.29 -11.81
C GLY A 241 5.33 -3.81 -10.98
N HIS A 242 6.53 -3.98 -11.53
CA HIS A 242 7.79 -3.63 -10.87
C HIS A 242 8.40 -2.30 -11.34
N ASP A 243 7.93 -1.76 -12.45
CA ASP A 243 8.55 -0.58 -13.07
C ASP A 243 8.09 0.72 -12.40
N ILE A 244 9.00 1.32 -11.63
CA ILE A 244 8.77 2.60 -10.95
C ILE A 244 8.55 3.74 -11.96
N ASN A 245 9.21 3.69 -13.14
CA ASN A 245 9.05 4.73 -14.16
C ASN A 245 7.61 4.81 -14.68
N GLN A 246 6.95 3.67 -14.85
CA GLN A 246 5.55 3.65 -15.28
C GLN A 246 4.58 4.20 -14.22
N ALA A 247 4.99 4.19 -12.95
CA ALA A 247 4.25 4.80 -11.86
C ALA A 247 4.51 6.30 -11.72
N ARG A 248 5.50 6.83 -12.44
CA ARG A 248 5.92 8.22 -12.34
C ARG A 248 5.10 9.10 -13.28
N HIS A 249 4.86 10.34 -12.86
CA HIS A 249 4.37 11.41 -13.73
C HIS A 249 5.49 11.84 -14.69
N GLU A 250 5.20 11.91 -16.00
CA GLU A 250 6.20 12.32 -17.00
C GLU A 250 6.78 13.70 -16.71
N ASP A 251 5.94 14.62 -16.22
CA ASP A 251 6.29 16.01 -15.90
C ASP A 251 6.78 16.20 -14.44
N ALA A 252 7.00 15.15 -13.66
CA ALA A 252 7.45 15.30 -12.28
C ALA A 252 8.88 15.89 -12.26
N PRO A 253 9.10 17.02 -11.58
CA PRO A 253 10.43 17.61 -11.48
C PRO A 253 11.39 16.61 -10.83
N ARG A 254 12.63 16.58 -11.32
CA ARG A 254 13.72 15.81 -10.70
C ARG A 254 14.36 16.65 -9.62
N ASP A 255 14.47 16.12 -8.42
CA ASP A 255 15.23 16.79 -7.37
C ASP A 255 16.73 16.53 -7.57
N ALA A 256 17.41 17.52 -8.17
CA ALA A 256 18.85 17.45 -8.42
C ALA A 256 19.66 17.25 -7.12
N ALA A 257 19.24 17.88 -6.01
CA ALA A 257 19.93 17.72 -4.73
C ALA A 257 19.82 16.29 -4.17
N SER A 258 18.68 15.64 -4.38
CA SER A 258 18.49 14.23 -4.05
C SER A 258 19.41 13.33 -4.87
N LEU A 259 19.49 13.57 -6.19
CA LEU A 259 20.38 12.81 -7.08
C LEU A 259 21.85 12.97 -6.70
N ASP A 260 22.31 14.21 -6.41
CA ASP A 260 23.69 14.47 -5.99
C ASP A 260 24.04 13.75 -4.68
N ARG A 261 23.13 13.75 -3.69
CA ARG A 261 23.32 13.01 -2.44
C ARG A 261 23.46 11.50 -2.66
N ILE A 262 22.64 10.95 -3.55
CA ILE A 262 22.68 9.51 -3.88
C ILE A 262 23.95 9.19 -4.67
N ALA A 263 24.33 10.02 -5.62
CA ALA A 263 25.58 9.83 -6.36
C ALA A 263 26.81 9.83 -5.44
N ALA A 264 26.81 10.68 -4.40
CA ALA A 264 27.88 10.72 -3.40
C ALA A 264 27.97 9.41 -2.58
N LEU A 265 26.89 8.65 -2.41
CA LEU A 265 26.92 7.34 -1.73
C LEU A 265 27.66 6.27 -2.53
N ALA A 266 27.70 6.42 -3.87
CA ALA A 266 28.33 5.43 -4.76
C ALA A 266 29.87 5.35 -4.64
N ALA A 267 30.49 6.31 -3.94
CA ALA A 267 31.94 6.23 -3.64
C ALA A 267 32.34 4.99 -2.85
N GLU A 268 31.39 4.41 -2.10
CA GLU A 268 31.58 3.20 -1.31
C GLU A 268 30.39 2.24 -1.49
N PRO A 269 30.62 0.91 -1.43
CA PRO A 269 29.54 -0.07 -1.56
C PRO A 269 28.48 0.11 -0.47
N PHE A 270 27.20 -0.01 -0.83
CA PHE A 270 26.12 0.06 0.15
C PHE A 270 25.01 -0.93 -0.14
N PHE A 271 24.38 -1.40 0.92
CA PHE A 271 23.10 -2.09 0.87
C PHE A 271 21.96 -1.11 1.10
N LEU A 272 20.90 -1.29 0.33
CA LEU A 272 19.74 -0.43 0.34
C LEU A 272 18.55 -1.11 1.03
N LYS A 273 17.85 -0.36 1.87
CA LYS A 273 16.53 -0.70 2.37
C LYS A 273 15.55 0.39 2.03
N VAL A 274 14.49 0.04 1.29
CA VAL A 274 13.43 0.96 0.86
C VAL A 274 12.18 0.75 1.68
N GLY A 275 11.56 1.84 2.11
CA GLY A 275 10.24 1.85 2.75
C GLY A 275 10.14 2.78 3.93
N THR A 276 8.91 3.23 4.20
CA THR A 276 8.59 4.06 5.37
C THR A 276 9.11 3.42 6.66
N LEU A 277 9.65 4.21 7.57
CA LEU A 277 10.05 3.74 8.89
C LEU A 277 8.80 3.39 9.69
N GLU A 278 8.52 2.11 9.82
CA GLU A 278 7.36 1.54 10.52
C GLU A 278 7.80 0.35 11.36
N PRO A 279 7.08 0.00 12.45
CA PRO A 279 7.45 -1.11 13.33
C PRO A 279 7.66 -2.44 12.59
N ARG A 280 6.82 -2.70 11.58
CA ARG A 280 6.84 -3.96 10.80
C ARG A 280 7.97 -4.08 9.78
N LYS A 281 8.69 -2.99 9.48
CA LYS A 281 9.66 -2.97 8.37
C LYS A 281 11.06 -3.50 8.74
N GLY A 282 11.32 -3.82 10.03
CA GLY A 282 12.55 -4.46 10.47
C GLY A 282 13.81 -3.59 10.38
N HIS A 283 13.70 -2.26 10.46
CA HIS A 283 14.84 -1.35 10.43
C HIS A 283 15.78 -1.57 11.63
N LEU A 284 15.23 -1.78 12.82
CA LEU A 284 16.01 -2.00 14.02
C LEU A 284 16.78 -3.33 13.98
N ASP A 285 16.19 -4.38 13.38
CA ASP A 285 16.89 -5.66 13.20
C ASP A 285 18.12 -5.48 12.30
N LEU A 286 17.98 -4.68 11.22
CA LEU A 286 19.11 -4.38 10.33
C LEU A 286 20.18 -3.55 11.02
N ILE A 287 19.83 -2.52 11.79
CA ILE A 287 20.82 -1.71 12.53
C ILE A 287 21.65 -2.63 13.43
N ARG A 288 21.00 -3.46 14.25
CA ARG A 288 21.68 -4.38 15.17
C ARG A 288 22.55 -5.42 14.44
N ALA A 289 22.09 -5.93 13.30
CA ALA A 289 22.89 -6.84 12.48
C ALA A 289 24.12 -6.13 11.91
N PHE A 290 23.97 -4.89 11.44
CA PHE A 290 25.07 -4.10 10.93
C PHE A 290 26.06 -3.66 12.01
N ASP A 291 25.62 -3.44 13.25
CA ASP A 291 26.53 -3.23 14.39
C ASP A 291 27.49 -4.39 14.55
N SER A 292 26.96 -5.62 14.48
CA SER A 292 27.79 -6.83 14.55
C SER A 292 28.74 -6.93 13.36
N LEU A 293 28.29 -6.58 12.15
CA LEU A 293 29.11 -6.60 10.94
C LEU A 293 30.21 -5.53 10.98
N TRP A 294 29.90 -4.32 11.40
CA TRP A 294 30.87 -3.24 11.54
C TRP A 294 31.91 -3.53 12.61
N ALA A 295 31.50 -4.15 13.73
CA ALA A 295 32.44 -4.62 14.76
C ALA A 295 33.39 -5.71 14.27
N ARG A 296 32.97 -6.52 13.27
CA ARG A 296 33.80 -7.52 12.59
C ARG A 296 34.67 -6.91 11.47
N GLY A 297 34.65 -5.59 11.27
CA GLY A 297 35.44 -4.89 10.26
C GLY A 297 34.82 -4.80 8.88
N LEU A 298 33.51 -5.10 8.73
CA LEU A 298 32.81 -4.86 7.47
C LEU A 298 32.69 -3.35 7.23
N ASP A 299 33.15 -2.86 6.09
CA ASP A 299 33.14 -1.43 5.74
C ASP A 299 32.05 -1.10 4.70
N GLN A 300 30.87 -1.65 4.87
CA GLN A 300 29.73 -1.45 3.95
C GLN A 300 28.68 -0.57 4.58
N LYS A 301 28.17 0.39 3.81
CA LYS A 301 27.11 1.28 4.28
C LYS A 301 25.75 0.57 4.26
N LEU A 302 24.92 0.92 5.23
CA LEU A 302 23.49 0.64 5.26
C LEU A 302 22.73 1.92 4.99
N VAL A 303 21.98 1.95 3.89
CA VAL A 303 21.22 3.11 3.45
C VAL A 303 19.74 2.83 3.56
N PHE A 304 19.03 3.67 4.30
CA PHE A 304 17.58 3.67 4.36
C PHE A 304 17.04 4.79 3.47
N ILE A 305 16.09 4.44 2.61
CA ILE A 305 15.31 5.42 1.83
C ILE A 305 13.83 5.24 2.21
N GLY A 306 13.25 6.28 2.81
CA GLY A 306 11.84 6.30 3.19
C GLY A 306 11.52 7.29 4.27
N ARG A 307 10.29 7.77 4.26
CA ARG A 307 9.81 8.78 5.21
C ARG A 307 9.66 8.21 6.61
N LEU A 308 9.68 9.09 7.60
CA LEU A 308 9.28 8.74 8.96
C LEU A 308 7.80 8.35 8.97
N GLY A 309 7.49 7.20 9.53
CA GLY A 309 6.14 6.67 9.69
C GLY A 309 5.57 6.92 11.09
N TRP A 310 4.86 5.95 11.60
CA TRP A 310 4.17 6.05 12.88
C TRP A 310 4.72 5.05 13.90
N ARG A 311 4.62 5.39 15.22
CA ARG A 311 5.07 4.55 16.35
C ARG A 311 6.54 4.16 16.25
N VAL A 312 7.37 5.06 15.78
CA VAL A 312 8.80 4.83 15.53
C VAL A 312 9.70 5.85 16.25
N ASP A 313 9.21 6.55 17.27
CA ASP A 313 10.00 7.54 18.01
C ASP A 313 11.30 6.93 18.53
N ALA A 314 11.23 5.75 19.16
CA ALA A 314 12.41 5.04 19.66
C ALA A 314 13.37 4.60 18.53
N LEU A 315 12.85 4.21 17.34
CA LEU A 315 13.67 3.88 16.18
C LEU A 315 14.33 5.14 15.61
N HIS A 316 13.58 6.22 15.49
CA HIS A 316 14.08 7.52 15.03
C HIS A 316 15.24 8.00 15.92
N ASP A 317 15.02 8.01 17.24
CA ASP A 317 16.05 8.43 18.20
C ASP A 317 17.27 7.51 18.15
N ALA A 318 17.06 6.19 18.00
CA ALA A 318 18.15 5.22 17.86
C ALA A 318 18.97 5.46 16.58
N ILE A 319 18.33 5.82 15.47
CA ILE A 319 19.05 6.15 14.22
C ILE A 319 19.89 7.42 14.40
N LEU A 320 19.29 8.50 14.91
CA LEU A 320 19.98 9.78 15.03
C LEU A 320 21.11 9.77 16.07
N ALA A 321 20.96 9.01 17.15
CA ALA A 321 21.97 8.86 18.19
C ALA A 321 23.05 7.80 17.84
N HIS A 322 22.92 7.11 16.71
CA HIS A 322 23.80 6.00 16.35
C HIS A 322 25.22 6.50 16.02
N ALA A 323 26.26 5.84 16.55
CA ALA A 323 27.66 6.23 16.32
C ALA A 323 28.06 6.26 14.83
N GLU A 324 27.40 5.46 14.01
CA GLU A 324 27.65 5.38 12.56
C GLU A 324 26.71 6.28 11.73
N PHE A 325 25.79 7.01 12.36
CA PHE A 325 24.88 7.88 11.64
C PHE A 325 25.64 8.97 10.86
N GLY A 326 25.27 9.14 9.60
CA GLY A 326 25.95 10.05 8.67
C GLY A 326 27.26 9.50 8.08
N ARG A 327 27.77 8.35 8.57
CA ARG A 327 29.01 7.70 8.09
C ARG A 327 28.72 6.38 7.37
N ARG A 328 28.33 5.34 8.08
CA ARG A 328 27.96 4.02 7.53
C ARG A 328 26.47 3.72 7.64
N LEU A 329 25.75 4.36 8.57
CA LEU A 329 24.28 4.35 8.64
C LEU A 329 23.74 5.65 8.05
N ILE A 330 23.06 5.57 6.93
CA ILE A 330 22.52 6.72 6.21
C ILE A 330 21.00 6.59 6.16
N TRP A 331 20.29 7.67 6.43
CA TRP A 331 18.83 7.73 6.24
C TRP A 331 18.45 8.96 5.43
N LEU A 332 17.71 8.72 4.34
CA LEU A 332 17.22 9.72 3.40
C LEU A 332 15.67 9.63 3.39
N ASP A 333 15.00 10.64 3.87
CA ASP A 333 13.55 10.68 4.05
C ASP A 333 12.79 11.44 2.95
N ASP A 334 13.50 12.18 2.12
CA ASP A 334 12.98 13.09 1.11
C ASP A 334 13.34 12.69 -0.34
N VAL A 335 13.71 11.43 -0.58
CA VAL A 335 14.09 10.94 -1.91
C VAL A 335 12.84 10.75 -2.76
N ASP A 336 12.86 11.32 -3.96
CA ASP A 336 11.83 11.14 -5.00
C ASP A 336 12.00 9.81 -5.77
N ASP A 337 11.06 9.49 -6.67
CA ASP A 337 11.14 8.26 -7.48
C ASP A 337 12.39 8.23 -8.39
N ALA A 338 12.90 9.38 -8.85
CA ALA A 338 14.12 9.44 -9.66
C ALA A 338 15.36 9.10 -8.84
N GLY A 339 15.45 9.67 -7.64
CA GLY A 339 16.50 9.34 -6.68
C GLY A 339 16.45 7.88 -6.24
N LEU A 340 15.25 7.33 -6.03
CA LEU A 340 15.10 5.91 -5.70
C LEU A 340 15.60 4.99 -6.82
N ILE A 341 15.28 5.29 -8.07
CA ILE A 341 15.79 4.56 -9.24
C ILE A 341 17.31 4.61 -9.29
N GLU A 342 17.90 5.78 -9.05
CA GLU A 342 19.34 5.95 -9.04
C GLU A 342 19.98 5.18 -7.87
N ALA A 343 19.38 5.21 -6.68
CA ALA A 343 19.84 4.43 -5.54
C ALA A 343 19.79 2.91 -5.82
N LEU A 344 18.72 2.43 -6.46
CA LEU A 344 18.60 1.04 -6.92
C LEU A 344 19.70 0.72 -7.94
N ARG A 345 19.99 1.62 -8.87
CA ARG A 345 21.06 1.41 -9.87
C ARG A 345 22.44 1.28 -9.23
N LEU A 346 22.72 2.04 -8.17
CA LEU A 346 24.04 2.16 -7.54
C LEU A 346 24.29 1.16 -6.41
N CYS A 347 23.25 0.69 -5.70
CA CYS A 347 23.43 -0.21 -4.57
C CYS A 347 24.03 -1.56 -4.99
N GLU A 348 24.70 -2.24 -4.07
CA GLU A 348 25.22 -3.61 -4.25
C GLU A 348 24.09 -4.65 -4.14
N GLY A 349 23.05 -4.35 -3.35
CA GLY A 349 21.86 -5.17 -3.21
C GLY A 349 20.83 -4.52 -2.28
N VAL A 350 19.65 -5.12 -2.24
CA VAL A 350 18.51 -4.63 -1.45
C VAL A 350 18.14 -5.62 -0.36
N ILE A 351 17.95 -5.12 0.88
CA ILE A 351 17.54 -5.96 2.01
C ILE A 351 16.08 -5.64 2.38
N VAL A 352 15.23 -6.65 2.35
CA VAL A 352 13.79 -6.54 2.66
C VAL A 352 13.50 -7.27 3.97
N ALA A 353 13.70 -6.57 5.10
CA ALA A 353 13.63 -7.15 6.45
C ALA A 353 12.24 -7.09 7.08
N SER A 354 11.21 -6.83 6.31
CA SER A 354 9.84 -6.66 6.83
C SER A 354 9.30 -7.94 7.48
N HIS A 355 8.66 -7.81 8.64
CA HIS A 355 7.99 -8.90 9.35
C HIS A 355 6.65 -9.27 8.71
N ALA A 356 6.02 -8.33 8.02
CA ALA A 356 4.81 -8.56 7.24
C ALA A 356 4.64 -7.51 6.14
N GLU A 357 4.03 -7.92 5.03
CA GLU A 357 3.71 -7.10 3.86
C GLU A 357 2.43 -7.60 3.19
N GLY A 358 1.73 -6.69 2.49
CA GLY A 358 0.67 -7.12 1.58
C GLY A 358 1.22 -7.70 0.27
N PHE A 359 2.35 -7.15 -0.21
CA PHE A 359 2.99 -7.62 -1.45
C PHE A 359 4.53 -7.56 -1.41
N GLY A 360 5.09 -6.39 -1.09
CA GLY A 360 6.55 -6.21 -1.08
C GLY A 360 7.11 -5.54 -2.33
N LEU A 361 6.54 -4.40 -2.73
CA LEU A 361 7.01 -3.63 -3.87
C LEU A 361 8.55 -3.44 -3.92
N PRO A 362 9.23 -3.07 -2.81
CA PRO A 362 10.68 -2.87 -2.85
C PRO A 362 11.47 -4.10 -3.32
N LEU A 363 10.94 -5.30 -3.08
CA LEU A 363 11.56 -6.55 -3.53
C LEU A 363 11.51 -6.67 -5.05
N ILE A 364 10.32 -6.51 -5.64
CA ILE A 364 10.17 -6.65 -7.10
C ILE A 364 10.78 -5.47 -7.86
N GLU A 365 10.76 -4.27 -7.29
CA GLU A 365 11.43 -3.09 -7.83
C GLU A 365 12.95 -3.33 -7.92
N ALA A 366 13.55 -3.88 -6.87
CA ALA A 366 14.97 -4.24 -6.87
C ALA A 366 15.31 -5.29 -7.94
N LEU A 367 14.51 -6.35 -8.02
CA LEU A 367 14.69 -7.40 -9.06
C LEU A 367 14.51 -6.83 -10.47
N GLY A 368 13.55 -5.91 -10.67
CA GLY A 368 13.34 -5.20 -11.93
C GLY A 368 14.54 -4.37 -12.38
N HIS A 369 15.34 -3.88 -11.41
CA HIS A 369 16.60 -3.17 -11.65
C HIS A 369 17.82 -4.12 -11.67
N GLY A 370 17.61 -5.44 -11.71
CA GLY A 370 18.66 -6.44 -11.74
C GLY A 370 19.48 -6.52 -10.44
N LYS A 371 18.92 -6.06 -9.31
CA LYS A 371 19.64 -6.04 -8.04
C LYS A 371 19.40 -7.31 -7.22
N PRO A 372 20.46 -7.90 -6.64
CA PRO A 372 20.33 -8.96 -5.65
C PRO A 372 19.41 -8.54 -4.51
N VAL A 373 18.57 -9.47 -4.04
CA VAL A 373 17.67 -9.24 -2.91
C VAL A 373 17.90 -10.27 -1.82
N LEU A 374 18.06 -9.80 -0.59
CA LEU A 374 17.98 -10.61 0.63
C LEU A 374 16.70 -10.26 1.37
N ALA A 375 15.77 -11.20 1.52
CA ALA A 375 14.47 -10.96 2.11
C ALA A 375 14.24 -11.83 3.35
N ARG A 376 13.43 -11.34 4.31
CA ARG A 376 12.93 -12.18 5.40
C ARG A 376 12.05 -13.28 4.83
N ASP A 377 12.21 -14.50 5.32
CA ASP A 377 11.42 -15.66 4.89
C ASP A 377 9.97 -15.57 5.39
N ILE A 378 9.13 -14.85 4.66
CA ILE A 378 7.69 -14.77 4.90
C ILE A 378 6.92 -15.18 3.65
N PRO A 379 5.69 -15.72 3.79
CA PRO A 379 4.95 -16.32 2.68
C PRO A 379 4.78 -15.42 1.47
N VAL A 380 4.51 -14.12 1.68
CA VAL A 380 4.28 -13.17 0.58
C VAL A 380 5.51 -12.97 -0.31
N PHE A 381 6.74 -13.13 0.22
CA PHE A 381 7.97 -12.99 -0.54
C PHE A 381 8.36 -14.27 -1.28
N ARG A 382 7.92 -15.45 -0.79
CA ARG A 382 8.21 -16.74 -1.42
C ARG A 382 7.65 -16.89 -2.83
N VAL A 383 6.64 -16.12 -3.17
CA VAL A 383 6.10 -16.05 -4.54
C VAL A 383 7.17 -15.66 -5.56
N GLN A 384 8.24 -14.98 -5.12
CA GLN A 384 9.32 -14.47 -5.95
C GLN A 384 10.61 -15.32 -5.89
N GLU A 385 10.59 -16.49 -5.25
CA GLU A 385 11.81 -17.31 -5.04
C GLU A 385 12.53 -17.69 -6.33
N ASN A 386 11.77 -17.95 -7.40
CA ASN A 386 12.31 -18.31 -8.72
C ASN A 386 13.05 -17.15 -9.43
N LEU A 387 12.98 -15.93 -8.88
CA LEU A 387 13.64 -14.75 -9.44
C LEU A 387 15.04 -14.50 -8.84
N GLY A 388 15.53 -15.42 -7.99
CA GLY A 388 16.85 -15.32 -7.38
C GLY A 388 16.88 -14.53 -6.08
N VAL A 389 15.77 -14.48 -5.35
CA VAL A 389 15.72 -13.92 -4.00
C VAL A 389 16.41 -14.86 -3.01
N HIS A 390 17.31 -14.32 -2.21
CA HIS A 390 17.89 -15.01 -1.07
C HIS A 390 17.09 -14.75 0.18
N TYR A 391 16.97 -15.73 1.07
CA TYR A 391 16.14 -15.62 2.26
C TYR A 391 16.94 -15.82 3.54
N PHE A 392 16.62 -15.02 4.57
CA PHE A 392 17.03 -15.26 5.94
C PHE A 392 15.81 -15.66 6.79
N PRO A 393 16.00 -16.44 7.88
CA PRO A 393 14.89 -16.95 8.69
C PRO A 393 13.97 -15.85 9.23
N ALA A 394 12.66 -16.13 9.28
CA ALA A 394 11.67 -15.17 9.77
C ALA A 394 11.93 -14.72 11.21
N ASP A 395 12.49 -15.62 12.03
CA ASP A 395 12.83 -15.44 13.44
C ASP A 395 14.33 -15.18 13.67
N ALA A 396 15.07 -14.79 12.62
CA ALA A 396 16.50 -14.52 12.72
C ALA A 396 16.80 -13.50 13.81
N THR A 397 17.78 -13.84 14.66
CA THR A 397 18.38 -12.88 15.61
C THR A 397 19.26 -11.87 14.85
N PRO A 398 19.63 -10.74 15.45
CA PRO A 398 20.58 -9.82 14.80
C PRO A 398 21.89 -10.48 14.39
N GLU A 399 22.41 -11.43 15.18
CA GLU A 399 23.65 -12.14 14.90
C GLU A 399 23.50 -13.08 13.70
N THR A 400 22.40 -13.89 13.67
CA THR A 400 22.15 -14.80 12.53
C THR A 400 21.85 -14.00 11.27
N LEU A 401 21.16 -12.87 11.37
CA LEU A 401 20.93 -11.96 10.24
C LEU A 401 22.25 -11.36 9.74
N ALA A 402 23.15 -10.98 10.64
CA ALA A 402 24.50 -10.50 10.25
C ALA A 402 25.28 -11.57 9.46
N ASP A 403 25.25 -12.83 9.91
CA ASP A 403 25.89 -13.93 9.21
C ASP A 403 25.27 -14.19 7.83
N ASP A 404 23.93 -14.09 7.72
CA ASP A 404 23.23 -14.22 6.44
C ASP A 404 23.60 -13.09 5.48
N ILE A 405 23.64 -11.84 5.96
CA ILE A 405 24.04 -10.67 5.17
C ILE A 405 25.49 -10.87 4.68
N GLN A 406 26.39 -11.31 5.53
CA GLN A 406 27.79 -11.54 5.16
C GLN A 406 27.92 -12.63 4.08
N ARG A 407 27.28 -13.79 4.27
CA ARG A 407 27.28 -14.87 3.27
C ARG A 407 26.72 -14.42 1.93
N TRP A 408 25.60 -13.70 1.96
CA TRP A 408 24.95 -13.19 0.76
C TRP A 408 25.81 -12.15 0.03
N ARG A 409 26.46 -11.23 0.76
CA ARG A 409 27.43 -10.28 0.20
C ARG A 409 28.59 -11.00 -0.48
N ASP A 410 29.15 -12.00 0.18
CA ASP A 410 30.30 -12.75 -0.37
C ASP A 410 29.87 -13.53 -1.63
N ALA A 411 28.67 -14.07 -1.67
CA ALA A 411 28.08 -14.67 -2.86
C ALA A 411 27.89 -13.67 -4.01
N ILE A 412 27.42 -12.43 -3.72
CA ILE A 412 27.31 -11.36 -4.72
C ILE A 412 28.68 -11.07 -5.32
N ARG A 413 29.71 -10.88 -4.49
CA ARG A 413 31.07 -10.55 -4.94
C ARG A 413 31.75 -11.69 -5.70
N ALA A 414 31.37 -12.92 -5.41
CA ALA A 414 31.80 -14.10 -6.15
C ALA A 414 31.03 -14.30 -7.49
N GLY A 415 30.03 -13.44 -7.79
CA GLY A 415 29.17 -13.60 -8.97
C GLY A 415 28.23 -14.82 -8.90
N ALA A 416 28.00 -15.35 -7.69
CA ALA A 416 27.18 -16.55 -7.48
C ALA A 416 25.66 -16.23 -7.33
N VAL A 417 25.29 -14.96 -7.26
CA VAL A 417 23.88 -14.55 -7.15
C VAL A 417 23.31 -14.23 -8.52
N ALA A 418 22.44 -15.08 -9.01
CA ALA A 418 21.71 -14.85 -10.27
C ALA A 418 20.40 -14.12 -9.98
N VAL A 419 20.18 -12.99 -10.64
CA VAL A 419 18.95 -12.21 -10.55
C VAL A 419 18.17 -12.35 -11.85
N ARG A 420 16.87 -12.62 -11.74
CA ARG A 420 15.95 -12.62 -12.88
C ARG A 420 14.96 -11.48 -12.71
N SER A 421 14.78 -10.68 -13.75
CA SER A 421 13.77 -9.63 -13.72
C SER A 421 12.36 -10.20 -13.67
N PRO A 422 11.44 -9.60 -12.91
CA PRO A 422 10.03 -9.94 -12.97
C PRO A 422 9.50 -9.78 -14.41
N LEU A 423 8.67 -10.72 -14.85
CA LEU A 423 8.05 -10.66 -16.18
C LEU A 423 6.78 -9.81 -16.22
N VAL A 424 6.28 -9.42 -15.05
CA VAL A 424 5.01 -8.72 -14.91
C VAL A 424 5.22 -7.22 -14.85
N GLY A 425 4.56 -6.50 -15.75
CA GLY A 425 4.43 -5.05 -15.72
C GLY A 425 3.03 -4.61 -15.26
N TRP A 426 2.79 -3.30 -15.29
CA TRP A 426 1.48 -2.74 -14.93
C TRP A 426 0.41 -2.99 -16.00
N ASP A 427 0.84 -3.31 -17.21
CA ASP A 427 -0.06 -3.65 -18.31
C ASP A 427 -0.72 -5.02 -18.08
N GLU A 428 0.04 -6.02 -17.63
CA GLU A 428 -0.46 -7.32 -17.24
C GLU A 428 -1.39 -7.23 -16.02
N SER A 429 -1.04 -6.36 -15.04
CA SER A 429 -1.92 -6.05 -13.91
C SER A 429 -3.28 -5.53 -14.38
N THR A 430 -3.26 -4.65 -15.40
CA THR A 430 -4.46 -4.06 -15.98
C THR A 430 -5.30 -5.09 -16.74
N GLU A 431 -4.68 -6.01 -17.47
CA GLU A 431 -5.39 -7.10 -18.16
C GLU A 431 -6.13 -8.01 -17.18
N GLU A 432 -5.46 -8.42 -16.09
CA GLU A 432 -6.09 -9.24 -15.07
C GLU A 432 -7.23 -8.49 -14.35
N LEU A 433 -7.06 -7.19 -14.11
CA LEU A 433 -8.11 -6.33 -13.59
C LEU A 433 -9.35 -6.34 -14.50
N PHE A 434 -9.17 -6.11 -15.80
CA PHE A 434 -10.31 -6.14 -16.74
C PHE A 434 -10.97 -7.52 -16.82
N LYS A 435 -10.20 -8.61 -16.82
CA LYS A 435 -10.75 -9.97 -16.75
C LYS A 435 -11.60 -10.18 -15.49
N ALA A 436 -11.11 -9.69 -14.35
CA ALA A 436 -11.83 -9.80 -13.08
C ALA A 436 -13.18 -9.06 -13.11
N ILE A 437 -13.19 -7.79 -13.52
CA ILE A 437 -14.41 -6.95 -13.51
C ILE A 437 -15.42 -7.37 -14.58
N THR A 438 -14.98 -7.90 -15.70
CA THR A 438 -15.87 -8.34 -16.81
C THR A 438 -16.35 -9.77 -16.68
N GLY A 439 -15.76 -10.58 -15.77
CA GLY A 439 -16.13 -12.00 -15.62
C GLY A 439 -15.75 -12.87 -16.81
N ASN A 440 -14.52 -12.76 -17.30
CA ASN A 440 -13.97 -13.48 -18.46
C ASN A 440 -14.62 -13.15 -19.83
N ARG A 441 -15.35 -12.08 -19.96
CA ARG A 441 -15.65 -11.56 -21.30
C ARG A 441 -14.34 -11.03 -21.89
N ARG A 442 -13.89 -11.63 -23.01
CA ARG A 442 -12.70 -11.14 -23.72
C ARG A 442 -12.88 -9.66 -24.07
N LEU A 443 -11.78 -8.90 -23.90
CA LEU A 443 -11.66 -7.51 -24.33
C LEU A 443 -11.92 -7.34 -25.81
#